data_af3a430cfd486f2f9247219d6b521620
#
_entry.id   af3a430cfd486f2f9247219d6b521620
#
_cell.length_a   1.000
_cell.length_b   1.000
_cell.length_c   1.000
_cell.angle_alpha   90.00
_cell.angle_beta   90.00
_cell.angle_gamma   90.00
#
_symmetry.space_group_name_H-M   'P 1'
#
loop_
_entity.id
_entity.type
_entity.pdbx_description
1 polymer ?
#
loop_
_entity_poly.entity_id
_entity_poly.type
_entity_poly.pdbx_seq_one_letter_code
_entity_poly.pdbx_strand_id
1 'polypeptide(L)'
;MVDRSELQNKARLVESHRQHLEELQRRMEQITGVINEHQVTEEILSRLTDMSNSSNAKAHVSIGAGVTLNYQHSGAEEGTAIIDLGAGIFGERKWSDAMKILATRRDEFNDLHETLLKQAGAIEEKLGILAQEFNEAAEKLQSITPTPEESPTVYAADESDTSKPKPRRRGGMFGSELTLDD
;
A
#
# COMPACT_ATOMS: atom_id res chain seq x y z
N MET A 1 -27.41 8.57 -29.82
CA MET A 1 -27.83 9.29 -28.58
C MET A 1 -27.08 8.62 -27.43
N VAL A 2 -26.24 9.37 -26.73
CA VAL A 2 -25.58 8.83 -25.52
C VAL A 2 -26.65 8.77 -24.44
N ASP A 3 -26.94 7.58 -23.95
CA ASP A 3 -27.96 7.38 -22.91
C ASP A 3 -27.34 7.57 -21.53
N ARG A 4 -28.06 8.18 -20.60
CA ARG A 4 -27.63 8.40 -19.21
C ARG A 4 -27.26 7.08 -18.53
N SER A 5 -27.91 5.98 -18.92
CA SER A 5 -27.59 4.63 -18.43
C SER A 5 -26.22 4.16 -18.91
N GLU A 6 -25.81 4.50 -20.12
CA GLU A 6 -24.51 4.17 -20.68
C GLU A 6 -23.39 4.87 -19.90
N LEU A 7 -23.58 6.14 -19.55
CA LEU A 7 -22.64 6.91 -18.73
C LEU A 7 -22.50 6.33 -17.32
N GLN A 8 -23.61 5.92 -16.70
CA GLN A 8 -23.58 5.25 -15.40
C GLN A 8 -22.84 3.91 -15.46
N ASN A 9 -23.02 3.14 -16.53
CA ASN A 9 -22.32 1.86 -16.70
C ASN A 9 -20.81 2.09 -16.88
N LYS A 10 -20.40 3.08 -17.67
CA LYS A 10 -18.98 3.44 -17.82
C LYS A 10 -18.37 3.90 -16.50
N ALA A 11 -19.08 4.72 -15.71
CA ALA A 11 -18.63 5.13 -14.39
C ALA A 11 -18.41 3.95 -13.45
N ARG A 12 -19.33 2.99 -13.41
CA ARG A 12 -19.19 1.75 -12.61
C ARG A 12 -17.99 0.91 -13.06
N LEU A 13 -17.76 0.85 -14.38
CA LEU A 13 -16.66 0.09 -14.93
C LEU A 13 -15.29 0.72 -14.57
N VAL A 14 -15.20 2.06 -14.66
CA VAL A 14 -14.02 2.81 -14.21
C VAL A 14 -13.75 2.56 -12.75
N GLU A 15 -14.77 2.63 -11.90
CA GLU A 15 -14.62 2.38 -10.47
C GLU A 15 -14.18 0.94 -10.18
N SER A 16 -14.77 -0.03 -10.85
CA SER A 16 -14.35 -1.45 -10.72
C SER A 16 -12.89 -1.67 -11.11
N HIS A 17 -12.43 -1.04 -12.20
CA HIS A 17 -11.03 -1.16 -12.62
C HIS A 17 -10.06 -0.44 -11.65
N ARG A 18 -10.47 0.70 -11.07
CA ARG A 18 -9.67 1.37 -10.02
C ARG A 18 -9.48 0.47 -8.81
N GLN A 19 -10.57 -0.11 -8.31
CA GLN A 19 -10.50 -1.04 -7.16
C GLN A 19 -9.61 -2.25 -7.46
N HIS A 20 -9.69 -2.78 -8.67
CA HIS A 20 -8.83 -3.88 -9.08
C HIS A 20 -7.35 -3.46 -9.15
N LEU A 21 -7.05 -2.26 -9.64
CA LEU A 21 -5.70 -1.72 -9.68
C LEU A 21 -5.13 -1.54 -8.26
N GLU A 22 -5.90 -0.98 -7.34
CA GLU A 22 -5.51 -0.82 -5.94
C GLU A 22 -5.21 -2.18 -5.28
N GLU A 23 -6.02 -3.20 -5.56
CA GLU A 23 -5.78 -4.55 -5.06
C GLU A 23 -4.48 -5.16 -5.61
N LEU A 24 -4.19 -4.96 -6.91
CA LEU A 24 -2.92 -5.40 -7.51
C LEU A 24 -1.73 -4.67 -6.89
N GLN A 25 -1.82 -3.36 -6.69
CA GLN A 25 -0.77 -2.56 -6.06
C GLN A 25 -0.48 -3.05 -4.64
N ARG A 26 -1.52 -3.30 -3.85
CA ARG A 26 -1.38 -3.84 -2.50
C ARG A 26 -0.69 -5.22 -2.50
N ARG A 27 -1.03 -6.09 -3.46
CA ARG A 27 -0.36 -7.40 -3.59
C ARG A 27 1.10 -7.26 -3.98
N MET A 28 1.43 -6.34 -4.88
CA MET A 28 2.82 -6.07 -5.26
C MET A 28 3.65 -5.56 -4.07
N GLU A 29 3.09 -4.67 -3.24
CA GLU A 29 3.75 -4.21 -2.02
C GLU A 29 4.03 -5.36 -1.05
N GLN A 30 3.06 -6.26 -0.83
CA GLN A 30 3.23 -7.44 0.02
C GLN A 30 4.35 -8.34 -0.50
N ILE A 31 4.37 -8.62 -1.81
CA ILE A 31 5.40 -9.45 -2.43
C ILE A 31 6.78 -8.78 -2.32
N THR A 32 6.87 -7.48 -2.54
CA THR A 32 8.11 -6.71 -2.36
C THR A 32 8.63 -6.83 -0.92
N GLY A 33 7.75 -6.78 0.07
CA GLY A 33 8.10 -7.03 1.47
C GLY A 33 8.74 -8.41 1.66
N VAL A 34 8.11 -9.46 1.13
CA VAL A 34 8.63 -10.83 1.21
C VAL A 34 9.97 -11.00 0.50
N ILE A 35 10.14 -10.41 -0.69
CA ILE A 35 11.42 -10.42 -1.42
C ILE A 35 12.53 -9.79 -0.58
N ASN A 36 12.27 -8.65 0.04
CA ASN A 36 13.24 -7.97 0.91
C ASN A 36 13.60 -8.82 2.14
N GLU A 37 12.62 -9.47 2.77
CA GLU A 37 12.87 -10.36 3.91
C GLU A 37 13.76 -11.54 3.52
N HIS A 38 13.53 -12.15 2.36
CA HIS A 38 14.38 -13.24 1.85
C HIS A 38 15.79 -12.74 1.59
N GLN A 39 15.95 -11.58 0.95
CA GLN A 39 17.24 -10.99 0.65
C GLN A 39 18.05 -10.72 1.94
N VAL A 40 17.43 -10.08 2.93
CA VAL A 40 18.08 -9.80 4.23
C VAL A 40 18.50 -11.11 4.90
N THR A 41 17.65 -12.13 4.86
CA THR A 41 17.96 -13.43 5.45
C THR A 41 19.13 -14.12 4.74
N GLU A 42 19.15 -14.08 3.39
CA GLU A 42 20.27 -14.58 2.59
C GLU A 42 21.59 -13.89 2.95
N GLU A 43 21.57 -12.55 3.07
CA GLU A 43 22.76 -11.78 3.48
C GLU A 43 23.27 -12.16 4.87
N ILE A 44 22.36 -12.37 5.84
CA ILE A 44 22.73 -12.80 7.19
C ILE A 44 23.37 -14.19 7.14
N LEU A 45 22.77 -15.16 6.44
CA LEU A 45 23.29 -16.51 6.30
C LEU A 45 24.65 -16.53 5.58
N SER A 46 24.82 -15.71 4.55
CA SER A 46 26.08 -15.55 3.85
C SER A 46 27.18 -15.06 4.78
N ARG A 47 26.92 -14.01 5.55
CA ARG A 47 27.86 -13.49 6.53
C ARG A 47 28.22 -14.52 7.62
N LEU A 48 27.23 -15.30 8.11
CA LEU A 48 27.47 -16.36 9.07
C LEU A 48 28.34 -17.47 8.48
N THR A 49 28.14 -17.82 7.22
CA THR A 49 28.95 -18.80 6.49
C THR A 49 30.40 -18.33 6.35
N ASP A 50 30.61 -17.06 5.97
CA ASP A 50 31.94 -16.47 5.84
C ASP A 50 32.66 -16.40 7.16
N MET A 51 31.95 -16.07 8.25
CA MET A 51 32.50 -16.04 9.60
C MET A 51 32.79 -17.43 10.13
N SER A 52 32.03 -18.48 9.79
CA SER A 52 32.27 -19.87 10.21
C SER A 52 33.59 -20.40 9.65
N ASN A 53 33.94 -20.01 8.42
CA ASN A 53 35.23 -20.33 7.81
C ASN A 53 36.43 -19.79 8.62
N SER A 54 36.18 -18.76 9.45
CA SER A 54 37.17 -18.18 10.39
C SER A 54 37.06 -18.75 11.83
N SER A 55 36.31 -19.83 12.01
CA SER A 55 36.12 -20.58 13.27
C SER A 55 35.31 -19.87 14.37
N ASN A 56 34.62 -18.77 14.14
CA ASN A 56 33.90 -18.07 15.20
C ASN A 56 32.78 -17.15 14.67
N ALA A 57 31.68 -17.73 14.19
CA ALA A 57 30.51 -16.94 13.75
C ALA A 57 29.70 -16.49 14.97
N LYS A 58 29.46 -15.20 15.09
CA LYS A 58 28.63 -14.58 16.13
C LYS A 58 27.54 -13.72 15.51
N ALA A 59 26.35 -13.79 16.08
CA ALA A 59 25.24 -12.95 15.70
C ALA A 59 24.43 -12.51 16.93
N HIS A 60 23.82 -11.34 16.83
CA HIS A 60 22.82 -10.88 17.78
C HIS A 60 21.44 -11.10 17.18
N VAL A 61 20.63 -11.95 17.80
CA VAL A 61 19.28 -12.29 17.33
C VAL A 61 18.25 -11.60 18.21
N SER A 62 17.52 -10.65 17.64
CA SER A 62 16.41 -10.01 18.34
C SER A 62 15.22 -10.96 18.41
N ILE A 63 14.72 -11.21 19.63
CA ILE A 63 13.55 -12.05 19.88
C ILE A 63 12.30 -11.26 20.24
N GLY A 64 12.36 -9.93 20.15
CA GLY A 64 11.24 -9.03 20.45
C GLY A 64 11.34 -8.37 21.82
N ALA A 65 10.46 -7.41 22.10
CA ALA A 65 10.41 -6.64 23.34
C ALA A 65 11.77 -6.05 23.81
N GLY A 66 12.65 -5.69 22.84
CA GLY A 66 13.99 -5.16 23.12
C GLY A 66 15.01 -6.22 23.61
N VAL A 67 14.64 -7.51 23.63
CA VAL A 67 15.51 -8.60 24.04
C VAL A 67 16.30 -9.13 22.85
N THR A 68 17.61 -9.26 23.02
CA THR A 68 18.52 -9.76 22.00
C THR A 68 19.32 -10.92 22.57
N LEU A 69 19.38 -12.02 21.84
CA LEU A 69 20.20 -13.18 22.17
C LEU A 69 21.53 -13.10 21.43
N ASN A 70 22.59 -13.51 22.13
CA ASN A 70 23.90 -13.73 21.53
C ASN A 70 23.96 -15.16 20.99
N TYR A 71 24.00 -15.30 19.67
CA TYR A 71 24.27 -16.58 19.03
C TYR A 71 25.77 -16.72 18.75
N GLN A 72 26.32 -17.85 19.04
CA GLN A 72 27.72 -18.19 18.74
C GLN A 72 27.76 -19.59 18.14
N HIS A 73 28.33 -19.71 16.97
CA HIS A 73 28.66 -20.97 16.33
C HIS A 73 30.15 -21.21 16.48
N SER A 74 30.52 -22.32 17.10
CA SER A 74 31.90 -22.71 17.34
C SER A 74 32.15 -24.04 16.62
N GLY A 75 32.91 -24.03 15.54
CA GLY A 75 33.21 -25.19 14.74
C GLY A 75 33.80 -24.83 13.38
N ALA A 76 34.47 -25.81 12.79
CA ALA A 76 35.01 -25.71 11.43
C ALA A 76 33.96 -26.07 10.36
N GLU A 77 32.82 -26.62 10.76
CA GLU A 77 31.73 -26.98 9.87
C GLU A 77 30.72 -25.86 9.81
N GLU A 78 30.05 -25.79 8.67
CA GLU A 78 28.94 -24.86 8.43
C GLU A 78 27.76 -25.14 9.40
N GLY A 79 27.17 -24.10 9.97
CA GLY A 79 26.01 -24.23 10.85
C GLY A 79 24.72 -24.60 10.12
N THR A 80 23.71 -24.92 10.94
CA THR A 80 22.36 -25.26 10.43
C THR A 80 21.34 -24.22 10.84
N ALA A 81 20.25 -24.14 10.09
CA ALA A 81 19.07 -23.35 10.38
C ALA A 81 17.80 -24.18 10.16
N ILE A 82 16.77 -23.88 10.91
CA ILE A 82 15.44 -24.45 10.69
C ILE A 82 14.73 -23.55 9.70
N ILE A 83 14.30 -24.14 8.58
CA ILE A 83 13.57 -23.44 7.53
C ILE A 83 12.19 -24.06 7.31
N ASP A 84 11.19 -23.24 7.07
CA ASP A 84 9.90 -23.70 6.59
C ASP A 84 10.04 -24.19 5.14
N LEU A 85 9.73 -25.46 4.92
CA LEU A 85 9.77 -26.11 3.60
C LEU A 85 8.44 -25.97 2.83
N GLY A 86 7.45 -25.34 3.42
CA GLY A 86 6.10 -25.18 2.90
C GLY A 86 5.07 -26.03 3.67
N ALA A 87 3.81 -25.65 3.58
CA ALA A 87 2.69 -26.31 4.25
C ALA A 87 2.87 -26.49 5.78
N GLY A 88 3.66 -25.61 6.45
CA GLY A 88 3.96 -25.71 7.88
C GLY A 88 4.94 -26.81 8.24
N ILE A 89 5.65 -27.40 7.29
CA ILE A 89 6.69 -28.38 7.52
C ILE A 89 8.03 -27.69 7.69
N PHE A 90 8.63 -27.84 8.85
CA PHE A 90 9.94 -27.28 9.17
C PHE A 90 11.02 -28.35 9.06
N GLY A 91 12.17 -27.98 8.53
CA GLY A 91 13.31 -28.88 8.41
C GLY A 91 14.63 -28.18 8.71
N GLU A 92 15.53 -28.90 9.32
CA GLU A 92 16.89 -28.44 9.53
C GLU A 92 17.71 -28.55 8.23
N ARG A 93 18.39 -27.49 7.85
CA ARG A 93 19.24 -27.40 6.66
C ARG A 93 20.51 -26.64 6.98
N LYS A 94 21.58 -26.95 6.25
CA LYS A 94 22.82 -26.16 6.30
C LYS A 94 22.51 -24.73 5.79
N TRP A 95 23.25 -23.74 6.26
CA TRP A 95 23.05 -22.35 5.84
C TRP A 95 23.13 -22.19 4.34
N SER A 96 24.10 -22.86 3.67
CA SER A 96 24.22 -22.84 2.21
C SER A 96 23.00 -23.41 1.47
N ASP A 97 22.39 -24.46 2.02
CA ASP A 97 21.17 -25.04 1.43
C ASP A 97 19.93 -24.19 1.71
N ALA A 98 19.86 -23.59 2.91
CA ALA A 98 18.82 -22.63 3.24
C ALA A 98 18.87 -21.42 2.30
N MET A 99 20.06 -20.86 2.04
CA MET A 99 20.24 -19.77 1.07
C MET A 99 19.75 -20.13 -0.34
N LYS A 100 20.05 -21.34 -0.82
CA LYS A 100 19.56 -21.80 -2.15
C LYS A 100 18.03 -21.87 -2.19
N ILE A 101 17.39 -22.36 -1.13
CA ILE A 101 15.95 -22.43 -1.03
C ILE A 101 15.35 -21.00 -1.04
N LEU A 102 15.94 -20.08 -0.26
CA LEU A 102 15.49 -18.69 -0.21
C LEU A 102 15.68 -17.98 -1.56
N ALA A 103 16.82 -18.17 -2.22
CA ALA A 103 17.08 -17.63 -3.55
C ALA A 103 16.06 -18.11 -4.58
N THR A 104 15.75 -19.41 -4.62
CA THR A 104 14.72 -19.96 -5.50
C THR A 104 13.35 -19.33 -5.24
N ARG A 105 12.96 -19.21 -3.97
CA ARG A 105 11.68 -18.57 -3.60
C ARG A 105 11.64 -17.09 -3.98
N ARG A 106 12.75 -16.38 -3.76
CA ARG A 106 12.85 -14.97 -4.15
C ARG A 106 12.67 -14.80 -5.66
N ASP A 107 13.27 -15.68 -6.46
CA ASP A 107 13.12 -15.66 -7.92
C ASP A 107 11.66 -15.94 -8.34
N GLU A 108 10.99 -16.90 -7.71
CA GLU A 108 9.55 -17.17 -7.91
C GLU A 108 8.68 -15.95 -7.55
N PHE A 109 8.98 -15.24 -6.46
CA PHE A 109 8.28 -14.03 -6.08
C PHE A 109 8.56 -12.86 -7.03
N ASN A 110 9.76 -12.75 -7.59
CA ASN A 110 10.09 -11.77 -8.62
C ASN A 110 9.28 -12.02 -9.90
N ASP A 111 9.15 -13.26 -10.34
CA ASP A 111 8.33 -13.64 -11.50
C ASP A 111 6.84 -13.32 -11.27
N LEU A 112 6.34 -13.59 -10.06
CA LEU A 112 4.99 -13.23 -9.67
C LEU A 112 4.78 -11.72 -9.66
N HIS A 113 5.73 -10.95 -9.10
CA HIS A 113 5.69 -9.49 -9.10
C HIS A 113 5.66 -8.91 -10.51
N GLU A 114 6.48 -9.43 -11.41
CA GLU A 114 6.50 -9.03 -12.82
C GLU A 114 5.16 -9.32 -13.52
N THR A 115 4.56 -10.46 -13.20
CA THR A 115 3.22 -10.83 -13.73
C THR A 115 2.15 -9.85 -13.26
N LEU A 116 2.14 -9.50 -11.98
CA LEU A 116 1.19 -8.51 -11.44
C LEU A 116 1.42 -7.12 -12.02
N LEU A 117 2.66 -6.72 -12.24
CA LEU A 117 3.01 -5.45 -12.88
C LEU A 117 2.44 -5.38 -14.31
N LYS A 118 2.55 -6.45 -15.08
CA LYS A 118 1.96 -6.54 -16.43
C LYS A 118 0.43 -6.43 -16.39
N GLN A 119 -0.21 -7.07 -15.40
CA GLN A 119 -1.65 -6.99 -15.21
C GLN A 119 -2.09 -5.56 -14.82
N ALA A 120 -1.36 -4.91 -13.93
CA ALA A 120 -1.62 -3.53 -13.53
C ALA A 120 -1.52 -2.58 -14.72
N GLY A 121 -0.46 -2.67 -15.53
CA GLY A 121 -0.30 -1.87 -16.74
C GLY A 121 -1.44 -2.05 -17.75
N ALA A 122 -1.91 -3.28 -17.95
CA ALA A 122 -3.04 -3.55 -18.83
C ALA A 122 -4.37 -2.96 -18.31
N ILE A 123 -4.53 -2.86 -16.99
CA ILE A 123 -5.72 -2.20 -16.38
C ILE A 123 -5.60 -0.69 -16.48
N GLU A 124 -4.42 -0.12 -16.24
CA GLU A 124 -4.16 1.31 -16.41
C GLU A 124 -4.45 1.78 -17.84
N GLU A 125 -4.02 1.03 -18.85
CA GLU A 125 -4.35 1.32 -20.24
C GLU A 125 -5.86 1.32 -20.49
N LYS A 126 -6.59 0.31 -19.99
CA LYS A 126 -8.05 0.24 -20.10
C LYS A 126 -8.73 1.39 -19.38
N LEU A 127 -8.24 1.78 -18.20
CA LEU A 127 -8.75 2.92 -17.46
C LEU A 127 -8.56 4.23 -18.24
N GLY A 128 -7.41 4.42 -18.88
CA GLY A 128 -7.14 5.57 -19.73
C GLY A 128 -8.18 5.70 -20.87
N ILE A 129 -8.42 4.59 -21.58
CA ILE A 129 -9.40 4.54 -22.68
C ILE A 129 -10.83 4.83 -22.16
N LEU A 130 -11.22 4.14 -21.07
CA LEU A 130 -12.57 4.31 -20.49
C LEU A 130 -12.80 5.72 -19.93
N ALA A 131 -11.78 6.34 -19.34
CA ALA A 131 -11.86 7.71 -18.84
C ALA A 131 -12.03 8.71 -19.99
N GLN A 132 -11.32 8.52 -21.09
CA GLN A 132 -11.48 9.34 -22.29
C GLN A 132 -12.87 9.19 -22.87
N GLU A 133 -13.35 7.96 -23.07
CA GLU A 133 -14.72 7.70 -23.58
C GLU A 133 -15.80 8.26 -22.65
N PHE A 134 -15.59 8.21 -21.34
CA PHE A 134 -16.51 8.79 -20.36
C PHE A 134 -16.58 10.32 -20.51
N ASN A 135 -15.45 10.99 -20.63
CA ASN A 135 -15.38 12.44 -20.79
C ASN A 135 -16.06 12.89 -22.09
N GLU A 136 -15.78 12.21 -23.21
CA GLU A 136 -16.44 12.51 -24.49
C GLU A 136 -17.96 12.31 -24.43
N ALA A 137 -18.41 11.28 -23.74
CA ALA A 137 -19.83 11.01 -23.56
C ALA A 137 -20.51 12.06 -22.66
N ALA A 138 -19.81 12.52 -21.61
CA ALA A 138 -20.30 13.56 -20.71
C ALA A 138 -20.43 14.93 -21.44
N GLU A 139 -19.43 15.30 -22.25
CA GLU A 139 -19.47 16.54 -23.04
C GLU A 139 -20.63 16.53 -24.04
N LYS A 140 -20.86 15.41 -24.72
CA LYS A 140 -22.00 15.26 -25.64
C LYS A 140 -23.34 15.43 -24.93
N LEU A 141 -23.48 14.97 -23.70
CA LEU A 141 -24.70 15.15 -22.89
C LEU A 141 -24.88 16.59 -22.43
N GLN A 142 -23.84 17.30 -22.05
CA GLN A 142 -23.89 18.71 -21.65
C GLN A 142 -24.25 19.62 -22.84
N SER A 143 -23.78 19.31 -24.04
CA SER A 143 -24.10 20.08 -25.24
C SER A 143 -25.54 19.92 -25.69
N ILE A 144 -26.26 18.90 -25.23
CA ILE A 144 -27.68 18.63 -25.59
C ILE A 144 -28.65 19.24 -24.55
N THR A 145 -28.19 19.53 -23.33
CA THR A 145 -29.01 20.20 -22.31
C THR A 145 -28.79 21.70 -22.42
N PRO A 146 -29.77 22.49 -22.95
CA PRO A 146 -29.63 23.95 -22.94
C PRO A 146 -29.59 24.40 -21.49
N THR A 147 -28.55 25.14 -21.14
CA THR A 147 -28.44 25.87 -19.88
C THR A 147 -29.74 26.62 -19.64
N PRO A 148 -30.45 26.47 -18.51
CA PRO A 148 -31.50 27.40 -18.15
C PRO A 148 -30.85 28.77 -18.02
N GLU A 149 -31.18 29.69 -18.91
CA GLU A 149 -30.87 31.10 -18.76
C GLU A 149 -31.38 31.54 -17.39
N GLU A 150 -30.50 31.86 -16.49
CA GLU A 150 -30.81 32.65 -15.31
C GLU A 150 -31.31 34.01 -15.79
N SER A 151 -32.62 34.16 -15.83
CA SER A 151 -33.23 35.45 -15.96
C SER A 151 -32.81 36.31 -14.77
N PRO A 152 -32.27 37.52 -14.97
CA PRO A 152 -31.99 38.40 -13.88
C PRO A 152 -33.34 38.96 -13.36
N THR A 153 -33.81 38.43 -12.25
CA THR A 153 -34.86 39.08 -11.48
C THR A 153 -34.28 40.31 -10.81
N VAL A 154 -34.51 41.41 -11.45
CA VAL A 154 -34.38 42.76 -10.88
C VAL A 154 -35.38 42.87 -9.73
N TYR A 155 -34.96 42.88 -8.51
CA TYR A 155 -35.71 43.37 -7.37
C TYR A 155 -35.24 44.78 -7.04
N ALA A 156 -36.16 45.72 -7.25
CA ALA A 156 -36.06 47.13 -6.92
C ALA A 156 -35.85 47.31 -5.42
N ALA A 157 -35.06 48.32 -5.12
CA ALA A 157 -34.81 48.85 -3.78
C ALA A 157 -36.10 49.31 -3.09
N ASP A 158 -36.24 49.05 -1.83
CA ASP A 158 -36.94 49.93 -0.89
C ASP A 158 -36.15 50.06 0.41
N GLU A 159 -35.95 51.32 0.77
CA GLU A 159 -35.26 51.80 1.95
C GLU A 159 -36.14 51.61 3.18
N SER A 160 -35.62 51.18 4.31
CA SER A 160 -35.78 51.83 5.59
C SER A 160 -35.12 51.03 6.75
N ASP A 161 -34.12 51.64 7.31
CA ASP A 161 -33.97 52.09 8.71
C ASP A 161 -33.77 51.04 9.83
N THR A 162 -32.63 51.31 10.47
CA THR A 162 -32.30 51.12 11.89
C THR A 162 -32.26 49.72 12.53
N SER A 163 -31.11 49.35 12.93
CA SER A 163 -30.56 49.21 14.29
C SER A 163 -29.61 48.00 14.47
N LYS A 164 -28.38 48.35 14.84
CA LYS A 164 -27.39 47.37 15.37
C LYS A 164 -27.80 46.91 16.75
N PRO A 165 -27.47 45.69 17.11
CA PRO A 165 -26.71 45.52 18.34
C PRO A 165 -25.47 44.60 18.22
N LYS A 166 -24.53 44.86 19.13
CA LYS A 166 -23.17 44.40 19.29
C LYS A 166 -23.03 42.88 19.55
N PRO A 167 -21.84 42.30 19.24
CA PRO A 167 -21.54 40.90 19.54
C PRO A 167 -21.18 40.70 21.00
N ARG A 168 -21.78 39.73 21.65
CA ARG A 168 -21.39 39.22 22.96
C ARG A 168 -20.35 38.13 22.85
N ARG A 169 -19.15 38.38 23.38
CA ARG A 169 -18.13 37.40 23.76
C ARG A 169 -18.65 36.53 24.91
N ARG A 170 -18.46 35.22 24.78
CA ARG A 170 -18.28 34.23 25.85
C ARG A 170 -17.38 33.15 25.26
N GLY A 171 -16.19 32.85 25.71
CA GLY A 171 -15.68 32.66 27.08
C GLY A 171 -16.03 31.25 27.58
N GLY A 172 -15.10 30.29 27.43
CA GLY A 172 -15.20 28.95 27.99
C GLY A 172 -14.07 28.11 27.38
N MET A 173 -12.94 28.06 27.82
CA MET A 173 -12.20 27.49 28.93
C MET A 173 -12.62 26.04 29.27
N PHE A 174 -11.91 25.07 28.73
CA PHE A 174 -11.73 23.77 29.34
C PHE A 174 -10.27 23.34 29.13
N GLY A 175 -9.48 23.59 30.15
CA GLY A 175 -8.26 22.85 30.40
C GLY A 175 -8.63 21.51 31.04
N SER A 176 -7.95 20.47 30.61
CA SER A 176 -7.91 19.22 31.36
C SER A 176 -6.47 18.76 31.39
N GLU A 177 -5.88 19.06 32.49
CA GLU A 177 -4.62 18.56 33.04
C GLU A 177 -4.76 17.06 33.29
N LEU A 178 -3.90 16.26 32.72
CA LEU A 178 -3.68 14.86 33.09
C LEU A 178 -2.38 14.81 33.90
N THR A 179 -2.55 14.79 35.22
CA THR A 179 -1.49 14.43 36.15
C THR A 179 -1.30 12.92 36.15
N LEU A 180 -0.07 12.50 35.93
CA LEU A 180 0.46 11.18 36.28
C LEU A 180 0.78 11.20 37.75
N ASP A 181 0.24 10.24 38.48
CA ASP A 181 0.79 9.81 39.78
C ASP A 181 0.54 8.30 39.95
N ASP A 182 1.65 7.62 40.36
CA ASP A 182 1.88 6.26 40.84
C ASP A 182 1.99 5.13 39.77
#